data_49ff88e5306abec1b0dd25b3749974c1
#
_entry.id   49ff88e5306abec1b0dd25b3749974c1
#
_cell.length_a   1.000
_cell.length_b   1.000
_cell.length_c   1.000
_cell.angle_alpha   90.00
_cell.angle_beta   90.00
_cell.angle_gamma   90.00
#
_symmetry.space_group_name_H-M   'P 1'
#
loop_
_entity.id
_entity.type
_entity.pdbx_description
1 polymer ?
#
loop_
_entity_poly.entity_id
_entity_poly.type
_entity_poly.pdbx_seq_one_letter_code
_entity_poly.pdbx_strand_id
1 'polypeptide(L)'
;LDSDLSPSELDGVDERAVNSETDLPQHVAFDNIGGLIEAVFSSQSQITIFTSGTTGQPKEVVHTVQSLSRSVRRGDKYRDSIWAFAYNPTHMAGLQVFFQAFGNGNTIVNVFNSSRDEVFAAIDAQGITHISATPTFYRLLLPCDHVCPTMRRVTLGGEKSDRQLYDSIGCIFPNAKINNVYASTEAGSLFAARGDAFRIPPELKDKFKVVDGELLIHRSLLGYSENFVFTDDFYSSGDLVEWVDETAGLFRFKSRRNELINVGGYKVNPNEVEKEITAVAGVLQAVVYGKVNSVLGNVLCAEVVKAQDCAITETDLRRYLAGRLQDFKIPRRIKFVDKLSLTRTGKLKRT
;
A
#
# COMPACT_ATOMS: atom_id res chain seq x y z
N LEU A 1 9.94 16.13 13.63
CA LEU A 1 8.50 16.11 13.35
C LEU A 1 8.29 16.29 11.86
N ASP A 2 7.44 15.46 11.25
CA ASP A 2 7.08 15.56 9.85
C ASP A 2 6.28 16.85 9.66
N SER A 3 6.77 17.78 8.86
CA SER A 3 6.10 19.06 8.58
C SER A 3 4.74 18.91 7.91
N ASP A 4 4.43 17.71 7.42
CA ASP A 4 3.19 17.39 6.73
C ASP A 4 2.10 16.85 7.67
N LEU A 5 2.40 16.72 8.98
CA LEU A 5 1.40 16.34 9.98
C LEU A 5 0.50 17.54 10.30
N SER A 6 -0.80 17.34 10.20
CA SER A 6 -1.77 18.32 10.67
C SER A 6 -1.75 18.38 12.22
N PRO A 7 -2.13 19.53 12.84
CA PRO A 7 -2.18 19.62 14.29
C PRO A 7 -3.01 18.52 14.97
N SER A 8 -4.07 18.03 14.32
CA SER A 8 -4.91 16.94 14.83
C SER A 8 -4.24 15.57 14.76
N GLU A 9 -3.21 15.41 13.94
CA GLU A 9 -2.41 14.18 13.85
C GLU A 9 -1.22 14.18 14.82
N LEU A 10 -0.92 15.36 15.40
CA LEU A 10 0.06 15.54 16.46
C LEU A 10 -0.58 15.51 17.87
N ASP A 11 -1.91 15.50 17.96
CA ASP A 11 -2.64 15.41 19.23
C ASP A 11 -2.26 14.11 19.95
N GLY A 12 -1.60 14.24 21.11
CA GLY A 12 -1.07 13.13 21.89
C GLY A 12 0.42 12.80 21.67
N VAL A 13 1.10 13.46 20.73
CA VAL A 13 2.56 13.42 20.65
C VAL A 13 3.13 14.36 21.71
N ASP A 14 3.89 13.84 22.65
CA ASP A 14 4.58 14.67 23.64
C ASP A 14 5.72 15.44 22.95
N GLU A 15 5.44 16.69 22.57
CA GLU A 15 6.43 17.59 21.94
C GLU A 15 7.67 17.78 22.83
N ARG A 16 7.57 17.54 24.14
CA ARG A 16 8.70 17.63 25.07
C ARG A 16 9.71 16.51 24.88
N ALA A 17 9.29 15.37 24.34
CA ALA A 17 10.19 14.26 24.03
C ALA A 17 11.12 14.53 22.81
N VAL A 18 10.82 15.56 22.01
CA VAL A 18 11.56 15.89 20.78
C VAL A 18 12.49 17.10 20.94
N ASN A 19 12.25 17.95 21.94
CA ASN A 19 12.89 19.29 22.06
C ASN A 19 13.90 19.43 23.19
N SER A 20 14.29 18.36 23.91
CA SER A 20 15.41 18.47 24.84
C SER A 20 16.73 18.32 24.07
N GLU A 21 17.44 19.42 23.84
CA GLU A 21 18.83 19.39 23.33
C GLU A 21 19.77 18.54 24.19
N THR A 22 19.32 18.12 25.37
CA THR A 22 20.06 17.30 26.32
C THR A 22 19.97 15.78 26.05
N ASP A 23 18.98 15.35 25.24
CA ASP A 23 18.74 13.92 24.92
C ASP A 23 19.14 13.54 23.48
N LEU A 24 19.85 14.40 22.78
CA LEU A 24 20.46 14.00 21.52
C LEU A 24 21.42 12.86 21.80
N PRO A 25 21.28 11.69 21.13
CA PRO A 25 22.16 10.57 21.33
C PRO A 25 23.61 11.03 21.11
N GLN A 26 24.53 10.62 21.96
CA GLN A 26 25.94 10.88 21.79
C GLN A 26 26.33 10.53 20.36
N HIS A 27 27.02 11.42 19.66
CA HIS A 27 27.53 11.17 18.34
C HIS A 27 28.47 9.96 18.39
N VAL A 28 28.00 8.82 17.90
CA VAL A 28 28.83 7.64 17.71
C VAL A 28 29.49 7.78 16.34
N ALA A 29 30.79 7.92 16.33
CA ALA A 29 31.57 7.91 15.10
C ALA A 29 31.68 6.46 14.58
N PHE A 30 31.44 6.27 13.29
CA PHE A 30 31.66 5.01 12.62
C PHE A 30 32.78 5.18 11.59
N ASP A 31 33.72 4.24 11.54
CA ASP A 31 34.85 4.28 10.61
C ASP A 31 34.40 4.11 9.15
N ASN A 32 33.26 3.47 8.94
CA ASN A 32 32.72 3.23 7.62
C ASN A 32 31.20 2.93 7.69
N ILE A 33 30.55 3.00 6.52
CA ILE A 33 29.11 2.71 6.37
C ILE A 33 28.73 1.30 6.82
N GLY A 34 29.62 0.31 6.68
CA GLY A 34 29.36 -1.07 7.12
C GLY A 34 29.18 -1.16 8.63
N GLY A 35 30.03 -0.50 9.41
CA GLY A 35 29.91 -0.41 10.86
C GLY A 35 28.60 0.24 11.29
N LEU A 36 28.19 1.32 10.63
CA LEU A 36 26.90 1.97 10.87
C LEU A 36 25.73 1.02 10.58
N ILE A 37 25.74 0.33 9.44
CA ILE A 37 24.70 -0.62 9.06
C ILE A 37 24.58 -1.72 10.13
N GLU A 38 25.67 -2.34 10.55
CA GLU A 38 25.65 -3.40 11.57
C GLU A 38 25.12 -2.88 12.92
N ALA A 39 25.54 -1.68 13.34
CA ALA A 39 25.04 -1.06 14.57
C ALA A 39 23.53 -0.83 14.53
N VAL A 40 23.00 -0.32 13.42
CA VAL A 40 21.55 -0.11 13.24
C VAL A 40 20.81 -1.44 13.28
N PHE A 41 21.25 -2.46 12.54
CA PHE A 41 20.54 -3.74 12.47
C PHE A 41 20.64 -4.57 13.76
N SER A 42 21.63 -4.33 14.60
CA SER A 42 21.75 -4.95 15.93
C SER A 42 21.08 -4.14 17.04
N SER A 43 20.60 -2.94 16.74
CA SER A 43 19.92 -2.06 17.71
C SER A 43 18.64 -2.68 18.25
N GLN A 44 18.40 -2.46 19.55
CA GLN A 44 17.12 -2.75 20.20
C GLN A 44 16.14 -1.57 20.14
N SER A 45 16.47 -0.53 19.36
CA SER A 45 15.62 0.66 19.23
C SER A 45 14.24 0.31 18.70
N GLN A 46 13.24 1.01 19.22
CA GLN A 46 11.85 0.91 18.81
C GLN A 46 11.47 2.09 17.93
N ILE A 47 10.59 1.83 16.98
CA ILE A 47 10.03 2.83 16.07
C ILE A 47 8.52 2.72 16.15
N THR A 48 7.87 3.80 16.55
CA THR A 48 6.43 3.91 16.59
C THR A 48 5.89 4.39 15.26
N ILE A 49 4.91 3.67 14.71
CA ILE A 49 4.26 4.01 13.44
C ILE A 49 2.80 4.28 13.73
N PHE A 50 2.32 5.45 13.30
CA PHE A 50 0.91 5.83 13.43
C PHE A 50 0.14 5.47 12.17
N THR A 51 -1.05 4.86 12.34
CA THR A 51 -1.96 4.56 11.22
C THR A 51 -3.24 5.35 11.38
N SER A 52 -3.86 5.75 10.26
CA SER A 52 -5.21 6.32 10.28
C SER A 52 -6.21 5.26 10.75
N GLY A 53 -6.58 5.32 12.02
CA GLY A 53 -7.63 4.46 12.58
C GLY A 53 -8.98 4.72 11.90
N THR A 54 -9.78 3.67 11.70
CA THR A 54 -11.16 3.77 11.20
C THR A 54 -12.09 4.58 12.12
N THR A 55 -11.67 4.80 13.36
CA THR A 55 -12.38 5.58 14.39
C THR A 55 -11.97 7.05 14.45
N GLY A 56 -11.07 7.51 13.55
CA GLY A 56 -10.56 8.88 13.51
C GLY A 56 -9.37 9.15 14.45
N GLN A 57 -9.11 8.28 15.42
CA GLN A 57 -7.90 8.36 16.26
C GLN A 57 -6.79 7.51 15.63
N PRO A 58 -5.56 8.07 15.48
CA PRO A 58 -4.42 7.29 15.00
C PRO A 58 -4.15 6.09 15.90
N LYS A 59 -3.94 4.93 15.28
CA LYS A 59 -3.49 3.74 16.00
C LYS A 59 -1.99 3.70 16.00
N GLU A 60 -1.43 3.44 17.17
CA GLU A 60 -0.01 3.32 17.40
C GLU A 60 0.42 1.85 17.29
N VAL A 61 1.48 1.60 16.51
CA VAL A 61 2.11 0.28 16.42
C VAL A 61 3.61 0.44 16.60
N VAL A 62 4.15 -0.18 17.63
CA VAL A 62 5.57 -0.14 17.98
C VAL A 62 6.28 -1.34 17.35
N HIS A 63 7.34 -1.06 16.59
CA HIS A 63 8.20 -2.07 15.98
C HIS A 63 9.64 -1.93 16.46
N THR A 64 10.35 -3.03 16.52
CA THR A 64 11.81 -3.02 16.64
C THR A 64 12.46 -2.90 15.25
N VAL A 65 13.71 -2.46 15.18
CA VAL A 65 14.48 -2.49 13.93
C VAL A 65 14.49 -3.91 13.34
N GLN A 66 14.58 -4.93 14.17
CA GLN A 66 14.55 -6.33 13.73
C GLN A 66 13.24 -6.72 13.08
N SER A 67 12.08 -6.32 13.65
CA SER A 67 10.77 -6.61 13.05
C SER A 67 10.56 -5.86 11.73
N LEU A 68 10.99 -4.60 11.62
CA LEU A 68 10.92 -3.79 10.40
C LEU A 68 11.82 -4.33 9.30
N SER A 69 12.98 -4.83 9.66
CA SER A 69 13.98 -5.35 8.72
C SER A 69 13.89 -6.86 8.45
N ARG A 70 12.91 -7.55 9.01
CA ARG A 70 12.74 -9.02 8.87
C ARG A 70 12.75 -9.51 7.42
N SER A 71 12.20 -8.73 6.50
CA SER A 71 12.13 -9.06 5.07
C SER A 71 13.33 -8.55 4.26
N VAL A 72 14.26 -7.83 4.88
CA VAL A 72 15.45 -7.28 4.23
C VAL A 72 16.36 -8.40 3.76
N ARG A 73 16.76 -8.31 2.50
CA ARG A 73 17.71 -9.23 1.88
C ARG A 73 19.02 -8.53 1.67
N ARG A 74 20.08 -9.05 2.29
CA ARG A 74 21.43 -8.50 2.22
C ARG A 74 22.35 -9.41 1.38
N GLY A 75 23.41 -8.85 0.84
CA GLY A 75 24.45 -9.57 0.11
C GLY A 75 24.80 -8.94 -1.24
N ASP A 76 25.87 -9.44 -1.88
CA ASP A 76 26.48 -8.83 -3.07
C ASP A 76 25.51 -8.62 -4.24
N LYS A 77 24.58 -9.53 -4.45
CA LYS A 77 23.58 -9.43 -5.54
C LYS A 77 22.56 -8.28 -5.36
N TYR A 78 22.54 -7.63 -4.19
CA TYR A 78 21.68 -6.48 -3.92
C TYR A 78 22.44 -5.16 -3.86
N ARG A 79 23.77 -5.21 -3.97
CA ARG A 79 24.60 -4.03 -4.16
C ARG A 79 24.29 -3.39 -5.51
N ASP A 80 24.70 -2.18 -5.73
CA ASP A 80 24.52 -1.43 -6.98
C ASP A 80 23.05 -1.23 -7.37
N SER A 81 22.13 -1.33 -6.42
CA SER A 81 20.74 -0.99 -6.62
C SER A 81 20.52 0.50 -6.36
N ILE A 82 19.78 1.16 -7.24
CA ILE A 82 19.34 2.54 -7.06
C ILE A 82 17.82 2.48 -6.86
N TRP A 83 17.37 2.91 -5.69
CA TRP A 83 15.97 2.81 -5.28
C TRP A 83 15.24 4.12 -5.45
N ALA A 84 14.11 4.10 -6.16
CA ALA A 84 13.12 5.16 -6.05
C ALA A 84 12.40 5.04 -4.69
N PHE A 85 12.38 6.11 -3.93
CA PHE A 85 11.68 6.22 -2.66
C PHE A 85 10.33 6.89 -2.90
N ALA A 86 9.30 6.07 -3.15
CA ALA A 86 7.97 6.50 -3.57
C ALA A 86 6.91 6.41 -2.46
N TYR A 87 7.28 6.00 -1.26
CA TYR A 87 6.41 5.98 -0.09
C TYR A 87 6.74 7.13 0.86
N ASN A 88 5.76 7.52 1.67
CA ASN A 88 6.04 8.38 2.83
C ASN A 88 7.07 7.70 3.75
N PRO A 89 8.18 8.38 4.10
CA PRO A 89 9.27 7.81 4.89
C PRO A 89 8.87 7.38 6.30
N THR A 90 7.83 7.97 6.88
CA THR A 90 7.38 7.67 8.24
C THR A 90 6.40 6.48 8.32
N HIS A 91 6.01 5.92 7.17
CA HIS A 91 5.13 4.75 7.12
C HIS A 91 5.88 3.43 6.99
N MET A 92 5.22 2.34 7.40
CA MET A 92 5.76 0.98 7.33
C MET A 92 6.42 0.67 5.98
N ALA A 93 5.75 0.95 4.86
CA ALA A 93 6.28 0.64 3.53
C ALA A 93 7.53 1.47 3.20
N GLY A 94 7.54 2.77 3.57
CA GLY A 94 8.72 3.62 3.41
C GLY A 94 9.90 3.14 4.25
N LEU A 95 9.67 2.83 5.52
CA LEU A 95 10.69 2.28 6.41
C LEU A 95 11.27 0.96 5.88
N GLN A 96 10.44 0.07 5.32
CA GLN A 96 10.91 -1.19 4.75
C GLN A 96 11.76 -1.00 3.49
N VAL A 97 11.41 -0.03 2.62
CA VAL A 97 12.27 0.34 1.48
C VAL A 97 13.57 0.95 1.96
N PHE A 98 13.51 1.84 2.96
CA PHE A 98 14.69 2.41 3.59
C PHE A 98 15.62 1.31 4.13
N PHE A 99 15.14 0.40 4.97
CA PHE A 99 15.97 -0.67 5.54
C PHE A 99 16.54 -1.61 4.47
N GLN A 100 15.78 -1.89 3.40
CA GLN A 100 16.28 -2.71 2.29
C GLN A 100 17.44 -2.02 1.56
N ALA A 101 17.32 -0.72 1.28
CA ALA A 101 18.36 0.04 0.60
C ALA A 101 19.56 0.30 1.53
N PHE A 102 19.31 0.78 2.75
CA PHE A 102 20.33 1.07 3.76
C PHE A 102 21.16 -0.16 4.10
N GLY A 103 20.52 -1.32 4.36
CA GLY A 103 21.21 -2.57 4.71
C GLY A 103 22.15 -3.11 3.62
N ASN A 104 22.08 -2.58 2.39
CA ASN A 104 22.95 -2.94 1.27
C ASN A 104 23.82 -1.77 0.81
N GLY A 105 23.80 -0.62 1.49
CA GLY A 105 24.54 0.58 1.10
C GLY A 105 24.11 1.14 -0.25
N ASN A 106 22.82 1.00 -0.59
CA ASN A 106 22.28 1.43 -1.89
C ASN A 106 21.97 2.92 -1.90
N THR A 107 21.92 3.50 -3.10
CA THR A 107 21.45 4.85 -3.34
C THR A 107 19.91 4.90 -3.24
N ILE A 108 19.41 5.94 -2.58
CA ILE A 108 17.98 6.25 -2.48
C ILE A 108 17.73 7.58 -3.17
N VAL A 109 16.81 7.60 -4.13
CA VAL A 109 16.34 8.79 -4.85
C VAL A 109 14.92 9.08 -4.42
N ASN A 110 14.67 10.22 -3.80
CA ASN A 110 13.34 10.60 -3.34
C ASN A 110 12.46 11.00 -4.54
N VAL A 111 11.35 10.28 -4.72
CA VAL A 111 10.28 10.55 -5.70
C VAL A 111 8.91 10.59 -5.04
N PHE A 112 8.86 10.64 -3.70
CA PHE A 112 7.61 10.78 -2.97
C PHE A 112 6.98 12.16 -3.24
N ASN A 113 5.69 12.18 -3.55
CA ASN A 113 4.93 13.38 -3.94
C ASN A 113 5.41 14.06 -5.24
N SER A 114 6.31 13.44 -6.01
CA SER A 114 6.72 13.95 -7.32
C SER A 114 5.63 13.75 -8.37
N SER A 115 5.55 14.66 -9.31
CA SER A 115 4.72 14.52 -10.51
C SER A 115 5.24 13.38 -11.39
N ARG A 116 4.40 12.92 -12.32
CA ARG A 116 4.78 11.90 -13.31
C ARG A 116 6.07 12.21 -14.04
N ASP A 117 6.18 13.44 -14.55
CA ASP A 117 7.35 13.88 -15.34
C ASP A 117 8.62 13.95 -14.50
N GLU A 118 8.52 14.40 -13.24
CA GLU A 118 9.64 14.37 -12.29
C GLU A 118 10.09 12.95 -11.95
N VAL A 119 9.16 12.00 -11.83
CA VAL A 119 9.49 10.58 -11.59
C VAL A 119 10.28 10.02 -12.76
N PHE A 120 9.83 10.22 -14.01
CA PHE A 120 10.55 9.75 -15.20
C PHE A 120 11.90 10.43 -15.36
N ALA A 121 11.96 11.76 -15.16
CA ALA A 121 13.23 12.49 -15.17
C ALA A 121 14.22 11.96 -14.13
N ALA A 122 13.76 11.62 -12.93
CA ALA A 122 14.61 11.02 -11.89
C ALA A 122 15.08 9.61 -12.27
N ILE A 123 14.21 8.79 -12.88
CA ILE A 123 14.58 7.44 -13.35
C ILE A 123 15.71 7.54 -14.40
N ASP A 124 15.56 8.40 -15.38
CA ASP A 124 16.52 8.55 -16.47
C ASP A 124 17.84 9.17 -15.98
N ALA A 125 17.78 10.25 -15.20
CA ALA A 125 18.95 10.98 -14.74
C ALA A 125 19.79 10.19 -13.71
N GLN A 126 19.14 9.41 -12.83
CA GLN A 126 19.83 8.70 -11.75
C GLN A 126 20.00 7.20 -12.04
N GLY A 127 19.49 6.69 -13.16
CA GLY A 127 19.57 5.26 -13.50
C GLY A 127 18.85 4.36 -12.49
N ILE A 128 17.68 4.77 -12.00
CA ILE A 128 16.92 4.02 -11.00
C ILE A 128 16.64 2.61 -11.51
N THR A 129 16.90 1.62 -10.65
CA THR A 129 16.78 0.19 -10.99
C THR A 129 15.68 -0.51 -10.22
N HIS A 130 15.26 0.03 -9.09
CA HIS A 130 14.28 -0.55 -8.17
C HIS A 130 13.26 0.48 -7.72
N ILE A 131 11.99 0.10 -7.73
CA ILE A 131 10.91 0.93 -7.22
C ILE A 131 9.89 0.06 -6.46
N SER A 132 9.48 0.52 -5.29
CA SER A 132 8.37 -0.05 -4.54
C SER A 132 7.37 1.06 -4.26
N ALA A 133 6.12 0.87 -4.68
CA ALA A 133 5.08 1.87 -4.55
C ALA A 133 3.69 1.25 -4.45
N THR A 134 2.67 2.07 -4.20
CA THR A 134 1.28 1.64 -4.23
C THR A 134 0.82 1.39 -5.68
N PRO A 135 -0.16 0.51 -5.92
CA PRO A 135 -0.85 0.42 -7.20
C PRO A 135 -1.32 1.77 -7.74
N THR A 136 -1.82 2.64 -6.87
CA THR A 136 -2.20 4.02 -7.23
C THR A 136 -1.04 4.82 -7.81
N PHE A 137 0.16 4.73 -7.22
CA PHE A 137 1.34 5.41 -7.76
C PHE A 137 1.62 4.98 -9.21
N TYR A 138 1.59 3.68 -9.49
CA TYR A 138 1.83 3.18 -10.85
C TYR A 138 0.72 3.60 -11.84
N ARG A 139 -0.53 3.69 -11.40
CA ARG A 139 -1.61 4.23 -12.25
C ARG A 139 -1.40 5.70 -12.60
N LEU A 140 -0.77 6.47 -11.71
CA LEU A 140 -0.42 7.88 -11.97
C LEU A 140 0.74 8.05 -12.98
N LEU A 141 1.50 6.99 -13.26
CA LEU A 141 2.52 7.00 -14.32
C LEU A 141 1.94 6.78 -15.72
N LEU A 142 0.67 6.43 -15.86
CA LEU A 142 0.03 6.25 -17.16
C LEU A 142 -0.23 7.60 -17.84
N PRO A 143 -0.27 7.66 -19.20
CA PRO A 143 -0.21 6.55 -20.15
C PRO A 143 1.19 5.97 -20.36
N CYS A 144 1.27 4.81 -21.08
CA CYS A 144 2.52 4.11 -21.38
C CYS A 144 3.29 4.75 -22.58
N ASP A 145 3.58 6.03 -22.51
CA ASP A 145 4.26 6.82 -23.55
C ASP A 145 5.75 7.05 -23.21
N HIS A 146 6.21 6.59 -22.05
CA HIS A 146 7.61 6.61 -21.63
C HIS A 146 8.05 5.20 -21.23
N VAL A 147 9.22 4.77 -21.73
CA VAL A 147 9.76 3.42 -21.48
C VAL A 147 11.07 3.52 -20.74
N CYS A 148 11.16 2.84 -19.58
CA CYS A 148 12.33 2.84 -18.71
C CYS A 148 12.98 1.44 -18.67
N PRO A 149 13.87 1.09 -19.60
CA PRO A 149 14.47 -0.24 -19.71
C PRO A 149 15.50 -0.55 -18.62
N THR A 150 15.99 0.44 -17.90
CA THR A 150 16.95 0.31 -16.79
C THR A 150 16.32 -0.31 -15.54
N MET A 151 14.99 -0.23 -15.43
CA MET A 151 14.27 -0.77 -14.27
C MET A 151 14.39 -2.31 -14.22
N ARG A 152 14.88 -2.82 -13.09
CA ARG A 152 15.08 -4.26 -12.87
C ARG A 152 13.99 -4.88 -12.01
N ARG A 153 13.41 -4.09 -11.09
CA ARG A 153 12.37 -4.57 -10.16
C ARG A 153 11.35 -3.50 -9.86
N VAL A 154 10.09 -3.91 -9.97
CA VAL A 154 8.91 -3.15 -9.58
C VAL A 154 8.18 -3.95 -8.50
N THR A 155 7.85 -3.31 -7.38
CA THR A 155 7.09 -3.93 -6.29
C THR A 155 5.83 -3.13 -6.03
N LEU A 156 4.67 -3.80 -6.00
CA LEU A 156 3.39 -3.24 -5.62
C LEU A 156 3.06 -3.66 -4.18
N GLY A 157 2.49 -2.76 -3.41
CA GLY A 157 2.05 -3.09 -2.05
C GLY A 157 1.06 -2.07 -1.49
N GLY A 158 0.36 -2.49 -0.44
CA GLY A 158 -0.54 -1.61 0.33
C GLY A 158 -1.94 -1.41 -0.25
N GLU A 159 -2.19 -1.84 -1.48
CA GLU A 159 -3.50 -1.80 -2.15
C GLU A 159 -3.68 -3.03 -3.05
N LYS A 160 -4.94 -3.31 -3.43
CA LYS A 160 -5.23 -4.36 -4.41
C LYS A 160 -4.74 -3.93 -5.80
N SER A 161 -4.07 -4.83 -6.48
CA SER A 161 -3.64 -4.70 -7.88
C SER A 161 -4.41 -5.68 -8.78
N ASP A 162 -4.45 -5.39 -10.07
CA ASP A 162 -5.14 -6.18 -11.08
C ASP A 162 -4.25 -6.46 -12.29
N ARG A 163 -4.71 -7.36 -13.16
CA ARG A 163 -3.96 -7.78 -14.36
C ARG A 163 -3.67 -6.61 -15.30
N GLN A 164 -4.63 -5.74 -15.49
CA GLN A 164 -4.49 -4.60 -16.40
C GLN A 164 -3.35 -3.66 -15.94
N LEU A 165 -3.24 -3.43 -14.64
CA LEU A 165 -2.14 -2.64 -14.09
C LEU A 165 -0.79 -3.32 -14.32
N TYR A 166 -0.69 -4.65 -14.15
CA TYR A 166 0.56 -5.38 -14.43
C TYR A 166 0.96 -5.24 -15.90
N ASP A 167 0.01 -5.38 -16.83
CA ASP A 167 0.27 -5.24 -18.26
C ASP A 167 0.75 -3.80 -18.58
N SER A 168 0.13 -2.78 -18.00
CA SER A 168 0.54 -1.38 -18.14
C SER A 168 1.94 -1.11 -17.56
N ILE A 169 2.24 -1.65 -16.39
CA ILE A 169 3.58 -1.55 -15.77
C ILE A 169 4.62 -2.22 -16.66
N GLY A 170 4.28 -3.36 -17.27
CA GLY A 170 5.15 -4.07 -18.22
C GLY A 170 5.48 -3.25 -19.47
N CYS A 171 4.57 -2.39 -19.94
CA CYS A 171 4.84 -1.46 -21.04
C CYS A 171 5.84 -0.37 -20.64
N ILE A 172 5.72 0.19 -19.43
CA ILE A 172 6.63 1.24 -18.92
C ILE A 172 8.00 0.64 -18.56
N PHE A 173 8.03 -0.52 -17.90
CA PHE A 173 9.22 -1.18 -17.36
C PHE A 173 9.42 -2.58 -17.95
N PRO A 174 9.76 -2.71 -19.25
CA PRO A 174 9.71 -4.00 -19.96
C PRO A 174 10.67 -5.06 -19.42
N ASN A 175 11.77 -4.64 -18.79
CA ASN A 175 12.77 -5.55 -18.24
C ASN A 175 12.59 -5.84 -16.75
N ALA A 176 11.60 -5.22 -16.10
CA ALA A 176 11.40 -5.33 -14.67
C ALA A 176 10.72 -6.64 -14.27
N LYS A 177 11.20 -7.24 -13.17
CA LYS A 177 10.44 -8.27 -12.46
C LYS A 177 9.39 -7.59 -11.58
N ILE A 178 8.12 -7.83 -11.89
CA ILE A 178 7.00 -7.27 -11.15
C ILE A 178 6.65 -8.22 -10.00
N ASN A 179 6.62 -7.72 -8.78
CA ASN A 179 6.20 -8.44 -7.58
C ASN A 179 5.03 -7.70 -6.93
N ASN A 180 4.17 -8.45 -6.27
CA ASN A 180 3.14 -7.94 -5.39
C ASN A 180 3.46 -8.35 -3.95
N VAL A 181 3.29 -7.44 -2.99
CA VAL A 181 3.58 -7.68 -1.57
C VAL A 181 2.33 -7.45 -0.74
N TYR A 182 1.94 -8.44 0.04
CA TYR A 182 0.98 -8.28 1.10
C TYR A 182 1.72 -7.82 2.36
N ALA A 183 1.37 -6.63 2.82
CA ALA A 183 1.96 -5.99 3.98
C ALA A 183 0.92 -5.15 4.73
N SER A 184 1.09 -5.03 6.02
CA SER A 184 0.31 -4.13 6.87
C SER A 184 1.22 -3.38 7.84
N THR A 185 0.70 -2.31 8.46
CA THR A 185 1.47 -1.61 9.50
C THR A 185 1.67 -2.50 10.71
N GLU A 186 0.70 -3.36 11.02
CA GLU A 186 0.71 -4.25 12.18
C GLU A 186 1.81 -5.33 12.08
N ALA A 187 2.05 -5.85 10.87
CA ALA A 187 2.90 -7.03 10.67
C ALA A 187 4.10 -6.80 9.73
N GLY A 188 4.17 -5.67 9.05
CA GLY A 188 5.14 -5.47 7.97
C GLY A 188 4.84 -6.33 6.76
N SER A 189 5.86 -6.61 5.93
CA SER A 189 5.74 -7.48 4.76
C SER A 189 5.67 -8.94 5.17
N LEU A 190 4.58 -9.62 4.80
CA LEU A 190 4.33 -11.02 5.12
C LEU A 190 4.51 -11.95 3.91
N PHE A 191 3.94 -11.58 2.77
CA PHE A 191 3.95 -12.43 1.58
C PHE A 191 4.38 -11.64 0.35
N ALA A 192 5.05 -12.32 -0.58
CA ALA A 192 5.38 -11.77 -1.88
C ALA A 192 4.94 -12.75 -2.97
N ALA A 193 4.35 -12.23 -4.04
CA ALA A 193 3.83 -13.02 -5.14
C ALA A 193 4.19 -12.41 -6.50
N ARG A 194 4.10 -13.22 -7.55
CA ARG A 194 3.96 -12.76 -8.93
C ARG A 194 2.48 -12.84 -9.30
N GLY A 195 1.84 -11.68 -9.50
CA GLY A 195 0.39 -11.62 -9.70
C GLY A 195 -0.37 -11.42 -8.39
N ASP A 196 -1.60 -11.92 -8.30
CA ASP A 196 -2.57 -11.63 -7.25
C ASP A 196 -2.75 -12.77 -6.22
N ALA A 197 -2.06 -13.90 -6.40
CA ALA A 197 -2.14 -15.04 -5.49
C ALA A 197 -0.88 -15.13 -4.60
N PHE A 198 -1.10 -15.12 -3.31
CA PHE A 198 -0.07 -15.20 -2.28
C PHE A 198 0.01 -16.61 -1.72
N ARG A 199 1.22 -17.01 -1.33
CA ARG A 199 1.45 -18.31 -0.68
C ARG A 199 1.90 -18.11 0.76
N ILE A 200 1.26 -18.82 1.68
CA ILE A 200 1.75 -18.96 3.04
C ILE A 200 2.97 -19.89 2.99
N PRO A 201 4.16 -19.44 3.43
CA PRO A 201 5.34 -20.31 3.49
C PRO A 201 5.08 -21.50 4.41
N PRO A 202 5.51 -22.72 4.05
CA PRO A 202 5.28 -23.92 4.86
C PRO A 202 5.74 -23.77 6.31
N GLU A 203 6.86 -23.08 6.54
CA GLU A 203 7.46 -22.81 7.84
C GLU A 203 6.65 -21.83 8.71
N LEU A 204 5.69 -21.12 8.12
CA LEU A 204 4.82 -20.16 8.81
C LEU A 204 3.35 -20.62 8.82
N LYS A 205 3.07 -21.87 8.43
CA LYS A 205 1.68 -22.34 8.29
C LYS A 205 0.89 -22.24 9.60
N ASP A 206 1.53 -22.46 10.74
CA ASP A 206 0.96 -22.35 12.09
C ASP A 206 0.77 -20.89 12.57
N LYS A 207 1.31 -19.91 11.84
CA LYS A 207 1.21 -18.48 12.15
C LYS A 207 0.04 -17.78 11.46
N PHE A 208 -0.71 -18.50 10.63
CA PHE A 208 -1.85 -17.95 9.90
C PHE A 208 -3.05 -18.89 10.00
N LYS A 209 -4.24 -18.30 10.11
CA LYS A 209 -5.53 -19.00 10.01
C LYS A 209 -6.45 -18.22 9.10
N VAL A 210 -7.36 -18.90 8.43
CA VAL A 210 -8.49 -18.26 7.74
C VAL A 210 -9.78 -18.74 8.40
N VAL A 211 -10.50 -17.81 9.01
CA VAL A 211 -11.76 -18.07 9.71
C VAL A 211 -12.82 -17.16 9.12
N ASP A 212 -13.93 -17.71 8.68
CA ASP A 212 -15.01 -16.98 7.99
C ASP A 212 -14.51 -16.10 6.82
N GLY A 213 -13.49 -16.59 6.11
CA GLY A 213 -12.85 -15.89 5.01
C GLY A 213 -11.89 -14.77 5.43
N GLU A 214 -11.68 -14.54 6.73
CA GLU A 214 -10.74 -13.53 7.23
C GLU A 214 -9.39 -14.15 7.57
N LEU A 215 -8.30 -13.47 7.13
CA LEU A 215 -6.94 -13.85 7.49
C LEU A 215 -6.63 -13.41 8.91
N LEU A 216 -6.29 -14.37 9.76
CA LEU A 216 -5.83 -14.15 11.13
C LEU A 216 -4.32 -14.33 11.19
N ILE A 217 -3.64 -13.46 11.94
CA ILE A 217 -2.17 -13.39 12.02
C ILE A 217 -1.74 -13.64 13.47
N HIS A 218 -0.84 -14.61 13.67
CA HIS A 218 -0.32 -14.91 15.00
C HIS A 218 0.50 -13.74 15.57
N ARG A 219 0.36 -13.47 16.87
CA ARG A 219 1.00 -12.35 17.57
C ARG A 219 2.52 -12.25 17.38
N SER A 220 3.22 -13.38 17.19
CA SER A 220 4.67 -13.38 16.99
C SER A 220 5.15 -12.70 15.70
N LEU A 221 4.24 -12.41 14.78
CA LEU A 221 4.55 -11.71 13.52
C LEU A 221 4.23 -10.21 13.58
N LEU A 222 3.60 -9.75 14.65
CA LEU A 222 3.10 -8.38 14.79
C LEU A 222 4.12 -7.49 15.53
N GLY A 223 4.03 -6.18 15.31
CA GLY A 223 4.52 -5.19 16.25
C GLY A 223 3.69 -5.20 17.54
N TYR A 224 3.97 -4.28 18.44
CA TYR A 224 3.21 -4.11 19.66
C TYR A 224 2.22 -2.96 19.54
N SER A 225 0.99 -3.16 20.02
CA SER A 225 0.00 -2.10 20.20
C SER A 225 -0.97 -2.51 21.33
N GLU A 226 -1.31 -1.56 22.18
CA GLU A 226 -2.35 -1.76 23.22
C GLU A 226 -3.75 -1.99 22.61
N ASN A 227 -3.95 -1.55 21.38
CA ASN A 227 -5.22 -1.70 20.66
C ASN A 227 -5.40 -3.08 20.00
N PHE A 228 -4.42 -3.98 20.09
CA PHE A 228 -4.55 -5.31 19.51
C PHE A 228 -5.38 -6.21 20.41
N VAL A 229 -6.46 -6.74 19.83
CA VAL A 229 -7.30 -7.76 20.47
C VAL A 229 -6.96 -9.11 19.84
N PHE A 230 -6.63 -10.08 20.70
CA PHE A 230 -6.25 -11.43 20.28
C PHE A 230 -7.32 -12.44 20.70
N THR A 231 -7.56 -13.41 19.82
CA THR A 231 -8.29 -14.64 20.13
C THR A 231 -7.35 -15.82 19.91
N ASP A 232 -7.07 -16.60 20.94
CA ASP A 232 -6.12 -17.73 20.89
C ASP A 232 -4.77 -17.36 20.22
N ASP A 233 -4.17 -16.24 20.63
CA ASP A 233 -2.92 -15.68 20.10
C ASP A 233 -2.97 -15.14 18.65
N PHE A 234 -4.16 -15.11 18.03
CA PHE A 234 -4.33 -14.60 16.68
C PHE A 234 -5.03 -13.24 16.67
N TYR A 235 -4.51 -12.35 15.83
CA TYR A 235 -5.05 -11.03 15.55
C TYR A 235 -5.94 -11.07 14.30
N SER A 236 -7.11 -10.47 14.40
CA SER A 236 -8.04 -10.27 13.29
C SER A 236 -7.54 -9.15 12.38
N SER A 237 -7.02 -9.49 11.20
CA SER A 237 -6.43 -8.51 10.30
C SER A 237 -7.47 -7.60 9.64
N GLY A 238 -8.72 -8.01 9.60
CA GLY A 238 -9.79 -7.38 8.83
C GLY A 238 -9.70 -7.67 7.33
N ASP A 239 -8.69 -8.41 6.87
CA ASP A 239 -8.49 -8.72 5.46
C ASP A 239 -9.20 -10.00 5.06
N LEU A 240 -10.17 -9.87 4.14
CA LEU A 240 -10.91 -11.01 3.61
C LEU A 240 -10.14 -11.62 2.44
N VAL A 241 -9.98 -12.94 2.50
CA VAL A 241 -9.24 -13.73 1.50
C VAL A 241 -10.10 -14.86 0.95
N GLU A 242 -9.69 -15.43 -0.16
CA GLU A 242 -10.25 -16.66 -0.70
C GLU A 242 -9.13 -17.63 -1.04
N TRP A 243 -9.32 -18.89 -0.72
CA TRP A 243 -8.39 -19.92 -1.11
C TRP A 243 -8.41 -20.16 -2.63
N VAL A 244 -7.23 -20.15 -3.23
CA VAL A 244 -7.01 -20.65 -4.60
C VAL A 244 -6.67 -22.13 -4.53
N ASP A 245 -5.86 -22.51 -3.54
CA ASP A 245 -5.51 -23.87 -3.18
C ASP A 245 -5.15 -23.90 -1.68
N GLU A 246 -6.07 -24.35 -0.85
CA GLU A 246 -5.89 -24.40 0.59
C GLU A 246 -4.77 -25.37 1.00
N THR A 247 -4.65 -26.50 0.32
CA THR A 247 -3.63 -27.51 0.62
C THR A 247 -2.23 -26.95 0.37
N ALA A 248 -2.06 -26.19 -0.72
CA ALA A 248 -0.81 -25.50 -1.05
C ALA A 248 -0.61 -24.19 -0.28
N GLY A 249 -1.58 -23.76 0.56
CA GLY A 249 -1.55 -22.49 1.26
C GLY A 249 -1.63 -21.28 0.33
N LEU A 250 -2.28 -21.42 -0.83
CA LEU A 250 -2.38 -20.38 -1.86
C LEU A 250 -3.72 -19.65 -1.76
N PHE A 251 -3.69 -18.33 -1.58
CA PHE A 251 -4.88 -17.50 -1.42
C PHE A 251 -4.80 -16.20 -2.22
N ARG A 252 -5.96 -15.56 -2.40
CA ARG A 252 -6.10 -14.20 -2.94
C ARG A 252 -6.74 -13.28 -1.93
N PHE A 253 -6.29 -12.05 -1.92
CA PHE A 253 -6.96 -10.97 -1.20
C PHE A 253 -8.25 -10.57 -1.94
N LYS A 254 -9.37 -10.48 -1.20
CA LYS A 254 -10.67 -10.03 -1.74
C LYS A 254 -10.94 -8.56 -1.43
N SER A 255 -10.96 -8.20 -0.16
CA SER A 255 -11.28 -6.86 0.33
C SER A 255 -10.92 -6.73 1.80
N ARG A 256 -11.03 -5.54 2.35
CA ARG A 256 -11.08 -5.34 3.79
C ARG A 256 -12.51 -5.37 4.31
N ARG A 257 -12.72 -5.99 5.47
CA ARG A 257 -14.04 -6.10 6.11
C ARG A 257 -14.67 -4.72 6.36
N ASN A 258 -13.87 -3.76 6.81
CA ASN A 258 -14.29 -2.39 7.09
C ASN A 258 -14.43 -1.49 5.83
N GLU A 259 -13.95 -1.92 4.67
CA GLU A 259 -14.13 -1.23 3.40
C GLU A 259 -15.43 -1.63 2.69
N LEU A 260 -16.11 -2.68 3.14
CA LEU A 260 -17.40 -3.07 2.59
C LEU A 260 -18.45 -2.02 2.90
N ILE A 261 -19.09 -1.51 1.86
CA ILE A 261 -20.15 -0.49 1.97
C ILE A 261 -21.47 -1.19 2.15
N ASN A 262 -22.22 -0.84 3.21
CA ASN A 262 -23.55 -1.38 3.45
C ASN A 262 -24.59 -0.55 2.70
N VAL A 263 -25.20 -1.13 1.67
CA VAL A 263 -26.24 -0.51 0.82
C VAL A 263 -27.55 -1.29 1.00
N GLY A 264 -28.48 -0.76 1.77
CA GLY A 264 -29.77 -1.43 1.99
C GLY A 264 -29.67 -2.84 2.58
N GLY A 265 -28.70 -3.11 3.45
CA GLY A 265 -28.42 -4.44 4.03
C GLY A 265 -27.39 -5.28 3.25
N TYR A 266 -27.11 -4.93 2.00
CA TYR A 266 -26.11 -5.63 1.19
C TYR A 266 -24.71 -5.07 1.41
N LYS A 267 -23.72 -5.96 1.61
CA LYS A 267 -22.31 -5.61 1.72
C LYS A 267 -21.68 -5.54 0.32
N VAL A 268 -21.34 -4.34 -0.13
CA VAL A 268 -20.74 -4.09 -1.44
C VAL A 268 -19.25 -3.86 -1.30
N ASN A 269 -18.47 -4.61 -2.06
CA ASN A 269 -17.03 -4.37 -2.20
C ASN A 269 -16.77 -3.25 -3.22
N PRO A 270 -16.28 -2.07 -2.82
CA PRO A 270 -16.03 -0.98 -3.76
C PRO A 270 -15.01 -1.35 -4.84
N ASN A 271 -14.02 -2.20 -4.54
CA ASN A 271 -13.01 -2.62 -5.51
C ASN A 271 -13.61 -3.43 -6.68
N GLU A 272 -14.70 -4.19 -6.43
CA GLU A 272 -15.42 -4.90 -7.48
C GLU A 272 -16.07 -3.93 -8.47
N VAL A 273 -16.69 -2.88 -7.95
CA VAL A 273 -17.34 -1.86 -8.76
C VAL A 273 -16.33 -1.01 -9.52
N GLU A 274 -15.25 -0.61 -8.86
CA GLU A 274 -14.12 0.13 -9.47
C GLU A 274 -13.50 -0.63 -10.64
N LYS A 275 -13.33 -1.95 -10.50
CA LYS A 275 -12.83 -2.82 -11.56
C LYS A 275 -13.71 -2.79 -12.80
N GLU A 276 -15.04 -2.89 -12.62
CA GLU A 276 -15.99 -2.83 -13.75
C GLU A 276 -16.02 -1.44 -14.39
N ILE A 277 -15.90 -0.35 -13.60
CA ILE A 277 -15.81 1.01 -14.11
C ILE A 277 -14.53 1.19 -14.95
N THR A 278 -13.40 0.75 -14.46
CA THR A 278 -12.10 0.91 -15.14
C THR A 278 -11.92 -0.02 -16.35
N ALA A 279 -12.76 -1.06 -16.50
CA ALA A 279 -12.80 -1.89 -17.69
C ALA A 279 -13.42 -1.19 -18.91
N VAL A 280 -14.05 -0.02 -18.72
CA VAL A 280 -14.65 0.75 -19.81
C VAL A 280 -13.56 1.52 -20.56
N ALA A 281 -13.55 1.39 -21.89
CA ALA A 281 -12.58 2.07 -22.74
C ALA A 281 -12.59 3.59 -22.52
N GLY A 282 -11.40 4.18 -22.31
CA GLY A 282 -11.24 5.59 -22.04
C GLY A 282 -11.43 6.00 -20.57
N VAL A 283 -11.79 5.10 -19.66
CA VAL A 283 -11.72 5.33 -18.22
C VAL A 283 -10.30 5.00 -17.73
N LEU A 284 -9.68 5.97 -17.06
CA LEU A 284 -8.31 5.84 -16.55
C LEU A 284 -8.27 5.39 -15.10
N GLN A 285 -9.16 5.97 -14.26
CA GLN A 285 -9.21 5.69 -12.83
C GLN A 285 -10.64 5.82 -12.32
N ALA A 286 -10.95 5.10 -11.25
CA ALA A 286 -12.20 5.24 -10.52
C ALA A 286 -11.99 5.02 -9.02
N VAL A 287 -12.75 5.73 -8.20
CA VAL A 287 -12.91 5.46 -6.78
C VAL A 287 -14.40 5.38 -6.45
N VAL A 288 -14.77 4.32 -5.70
CA VAL A 288 -16.15 4.09 -5.25
C VAL A 288 -16.21 4.22 -3.74
N TYR A 289 -17.18 4.96 -3.25
CA TYR A 289 -17.38 5.21 -1.82
C TYR A 289 -18.86 5.22 -1.45
N GLY A 290 -19.12 5.00 -0.16
CA GLY A 290 -20.46 5.08 0.40
C GLY A 290 -20.79 6.50 0.85
N LYS A 291 -21.93 7.04 0.43
CA LYS A 291 -22.47 8.28 0.99
C LYS A 291 -23.69 7.95 1.84
N VAL A 292 -23.73 8.50 3.06
CA VAL A 292 -24.84 8.30 4.00
C VAL A 292 -26.17 8.69 3.36
N ASN A 293 -27.13 7.80 3.48
CA ASN A 293 -28.51 7.96 3.00
C ASN A 293 -29.48 7.51 4.10
N SER A 294 -30.50 8.30 4.36
CA SER A 294 -31.45 8.07 5.45
C SER A 294 -32.31 6.81 5.30
N VAL A 295 -32.44 6.27 4.09
CA VAL A 295 -33.28 5.09 3.81
C VAL A 295 -32.45 3.82 3.68
N LEU A 296 -31.34 3.88 2.95
CA LEU A 296 -30.51 2.71 2.60
C LEU A 296 -29.24 2.55 3.47
N GLY A 297 -29.07 3.41 4.48
CA GLY A 297 -27.80 3.50 5.22
C GLY A 297 -26.72 4.18 4.41
N ASN A 298 -26.35 3.61 3.26
CA ASN A 298 -25.49 4.26 2.27
C ASN A 298 -26.03 4.07 0.84
N VAL A 299 -25.66 4.99 -0.04
CA VAL A 299 -25.72 4.83 -1.49
C VAL A 299 -24.29 4.88 -2.05
N LEU A 300 -24.03 4.12 -3.10
CA LEU A 300 -22.75 4.17 -3.77
C LEU A 300 -22.61 5.45 -4.60
N CYS A 301 -21.44 6.06 -4.49
CA CYS A 301 -20.99 7.16 -5.34
C CYS A 301 -19.66 6.75 -5.99
N ALA A 302 -19.38 7.30 -7.17
CA ALA A 302 -18.11 7.11 -7.85
C ALA A 302 -17.55 8.44 -8.34
N GLU A 303 -16.23 8.63 -8.21
CA GLU A 303 -15.47 9.62 -8.95
C GLU A 303 -14.64 8.90 -10.01
N VAL A 304 -14.64 9.42 -11.22
CA VAL A 304 -14.05 8.76 -12.40
C VAL A 304 -13.17 9.75 -13.15
N VAL A 305 -11.94 9.35 -13.40
CA VAL A 305 -11.02 10.06 -14.31
C VAL A 305 -11.09 9.39 -15.67
N LYS A 306 -11.34 10.16 -16.72
CA LYS A 306 -11.38 9.68 -18.10
C LYS A 306 -10.34 10.39 -18.97
N ALA A 307 -9.93 9.76 -20.08
CA ALA A 307 -9.09 10.37 -21.08
C ALA A 307 -9.77 11.61 -21.70
N GLN A 308 -8.98 12.59 -22.14
CA GLN A 308 -9.51 13.84 -22.68
C GLN A 308 -10.46 13.63 -23.86
N ASP A 309 -10.17 12.67 -24.72
CA ASP A 309 -10.97 12.35 -25.92
C ASP A 309 -12.10 11.36 -25.64
N CYS A 310 -12.31 10.96 -24.37
CA CYS A 310 -13.36 10.02 -24.00
C CYS A 310 -14.70 10.73 -23.83
N ALA A 311 -15.64 10.48 -24.73
CA ALA A 311 -16.98 11.07 -24.73
C ALA A 311 -17.97 10.37 -23.80
N ILE A 312 -17.55 9.35 -23.02
CA ILE A 312 -18.43 8.57 -22.16
C ILE A 312 -19.19 9.47 -21.16
N THR A 313 -20.48 9.24 -21.04
CA THR A 313 -21.36 9.94 -20.10
C THR A 313 -21.65 9.09 -18.87
N GLU A 314 -22.22 9.71 -17.82
CA GLU A 314 -22.73 9.00 -16.64
C GLU A 314 -23.79 7.95 -17.03
N THR A 315 -24.66 8.27 -17.96
CA THR A 315 -25.73 7.37 -18.43
C THR A 315 -25.15 6.15 -19.15
N ASP A 316 -24.14 6.34 -19.98
CA ASP A 316 -23.49 5.24 -20.70
C ASP A 316 -22.77 4.30 -19.74
N LEU A 317 -22.07 4.87 -18.77
CA LEU A 317 -21.38 4.09 -17.74
C LEU A 317 -22.35 3.29 -16.87
N ARG A 318 -23.48 3.89 -16.46
CA ARG A 318 -24.55 3.17 -15.74
C ARG A 318 -25.13 2.04 -16.55
N ARG A 319 -25.41 2.28 -17.83
CA ARG A 319 -25.93 1.25 -18.75
C ARG A 319 -24.96 0.08 -18.89
N TYR A 320 -23.65 0.38 -19.00
CA TYR A 320 -22.61 -0.63 -19.06
C TYR A 320 -22.58 -1.47 -17.77
N LEU A 321 -22.65 -0.81 -16.61
CA LEU A 321 -22.62 -1.48 -15.31
C LEU A 321 -23.87 -2.32 -15.05
N ALA A 322 -25.06 -1.88 -15.52
CA ALA A 322 -26.31 -2.61 -15.37
C ALA A 322 -26.30 -3.99 -16.06
N GLY A 323 -25.50 -4.15 -17.10
CA GLY A 323 -25.29 -5.45 -17.74
C GLY A 323 -24.29 -6.39 -17.02
N ARG A 324 -23.64 -5.95 -15.95
CA ARG A 324 -22.54 -6.67 -15.28
C ARG A 324 -22.65 -6.77 -13.78
N LEU A 325 -23.32 -5.81 -13.15
CA LEU A 325 -23.46 -5.72 -11.70
C LEU A 325 -24.93 -5.76 -11.29
N GLN A 326 -25.17 -6.20 -10.08
CA GLN A 326 -26.50 -6.12 -9.45
C GLN A 326 -26.85 -4.66 -9.16
N ASP A 327 -28.12 -4.30 -9.21
CA ASP A 327 -28.61 -2.92 -9.10
C ASP A 327 -28.09 -2.16 -7.87
N PHE A 328 -27.97 -2.84 -6.72
CA PHE A 328 -27.46 -2.24 -5.49
C PHE A 328 -25.95 -1.95 -5.53
N LYS A 329 -25.22 -2.51 -6.50
CA LYS A 329 -23.78 -2.25 -6.75
C LYS A 329 -23.53 -1.13 -7.75
N ILE A 330 -24.57 -0.62 -8.40
CA ILE A 330 -24.44 0.46 -9.39
C ILE A 330 -24.40 1.81 -8.66
N PRO A 331 -23.35 2.63 -8.85
CA PRO A 331 -23.27 3.93 -8.20
C PRO A 331 -24.45 4.83 -8.58
N ARG A 332 -25.12 5.39 -7.56
CA ARG A 332 -26.24 6.33 -7.75
C ARG A 332 -25.79 7.71 -8.23
N ARG A 333 -24.52 8.06 -8.01
CA ARG A 333 -23.89 9.28 -8.49
C ARG A 333 -22.52 8.92 -9.08
N ILE A 334 -22.27 9.37 -10.28
CA ILE A 334 -20.98 9.23 -10.95
C ILE A 334 -20.54 10.64 -11.33
N LYS A 335 -19.39 11.07 -10.81
CA LYS A 335 -18.81 12.38 -11.10
C LYS A 335 -17.50 12.17 -11.88
N PHE A 336 -17.39 12.81 -13.04
CA PHE A 336 -16.12 12.88 -13.73
C PHE A 336 -15.27 14.00 -13.12
N VAL A 337 -14.00 13.69 -12.87
CA VAL A 337 -13.01 14.58 -12.24
C VAL A 337 -11.70 14.52 -13.00
N ASP A 338 -10.90 15.59 -12.91
CA ASP A 338 -9.59 15.64 -13.57
C ASP A 338 -8.56 14.73 -12.87
N LYS A 339 -8.66 14.62 -11.53
CA LYS A 339 -7.81 13.76 -10.71
C LYS A 339 -8.55 13.28 -9.47
N LEU A 340 -8.19 12.08 -8.98
CA LEU A 340 -8.68 11.56 -7.71
C LEU A 340 -7.87 12.11 -6.53
N SER A 341 -8.54 12.27 -5.39
CA SER A 341 -7.87 12.65 -4.14
C SER A 341 -7.10 11.47 -3.55
N LEU A 342 -5.89 11.73 -3.06
CA LEU A 342 -5.06 10.76 -2.39
C LEU A 342 -5.02 11.00 -0.88
N THR A 343 -4.80 9.91 -0.14
CA THR A 343 -4.44 9.98 1.27
C THR A 343 -2.97 10.39 1.42
N ARG A 344 -2.54 10.76 2.61
CA ARG A 344 -1.13 11.02 2.92
C ARG A 344 -0.21 9.82 2.60
N THR A 345 -0.74 8.62 2.57
CA THR A 345 0.00 7.39 2.21
C THR A 345 0.04 7.11 0.71
N GLY A 346 -0.46 8.01 -0.13
CA GLY A 346 -0.52 7.82 -1.57
C GLY A 346 -1.58 6.83 -2.04
N LYS A 347 -2.59 6.51 -1.20
CA LYS A 347 -3.74 5.66 -1.56
C LYS A 347 -4.93 6.52 -1.97
N LEU A 348 -5.86 5.94 -2.75
CA LEU A 348 -7.12 6.62 -3.08
C LEU A 348 -7.93 6.94 -1.83
N LYS A 349 -8.39 8.19 -1.73
CA LYS A 349 -9.24 8.63 -0.63
C LYS A 349 -10.70 8.30 -0.94
N ARG A 350 -11.31 7.47 -0.09
CA ARG A 350 -12.74 7.12 -0.14
C ARG A 350 -13.48 7.95 0.89
N THR A 351 -14.08 9.05 0.50
CA THR A 351 -14.79 9.98 1.42
C THR A 351 -16.22 10.20 0.99
#